data_9b25c10b14c97f7a24850397b620a941
#
_entry.id   9b25c10b14c97f7a24850397b620a941
#
_cell.length_a   1.000
_cell.length_b   1.000
_cell.length_c   1.000
_cell.angle_alpha   90.00
_cell.angle_beta   90.00
_cell.angle_gamma   90.00
#
_symmetry.space_group_name_H-M   'P 1'
#
loop_
_entity.id
_entity.type
_entity.pdbx_description
1 polymer ?
#
loop_
_entity_poly.entity_id
_entity_poly.type
_entity_poly.pdbx_seq_one_letter_code
_entity_poly.pdbx_strand_id
1 'polypeptide(L)'
;MSDGEMVNSGELNGITNKKDAIEKMLGVLAKLGCGEKGVQYKMKDWAFNRQRYWGEPIPIVHCPDCGIVPVPYEELPLELPPVENFQPGQDGESPLAKIDSFVHCKCPKCGKDARRETDTMPQWAGSSWYFLRYCDPNNDKEFASQEALKYWLPVDWYNGGMEHVTRHMIYSRFWHKFLYDIGEVPTSEPYAKRTAQGLILGPDGEKMSKSRGNVIDPNDVVDVYGADVLRVYVLFMGDYEQAAPWNDSSMKGCKRFLDRVWNLQNMLVRGDEYSDELRTSMHKTIKKVSEDIEKMRFNTAIAAMMSLINEITANGKINDAEMKSLLILLNPFAPHITEEMYNTLGYGILNEAQWVTYDEALCVDSTVEIVVQLCGKIKARINVPTAADKDELLKTAKEAIAQSLEGKTIRKEIVVPGKLVNIVAN
;
A
#
# COMPACT_ATOMS: atom_id res chain seq x y z
N MET A 1 -15.60 29.67 -14.21
CA MET A 1 -15.59 30.90 -15.03
C MET A 1 -17.04 31.23 -15.27
N SER A 2 -17.46 32.42 -14.88
CA SER A 2 -18.82 32.90 -15.14
C SER A 2 -18.97 33.09 -16.65
N ASP A 3 -20.07 32.61 -17.21
CA ASP A 3 -20.45 32.87 -18.57
C ASP A 3 -20.70 34.40 -18.70
N GLY A 4 -20.11 35.02 -19.69
CA GLY A 4 -20.23 36.43 -19.98
C GLY A 4 -20.58 36.62 -21.45
N GLU A 5 -21.31 37.69 -21.77
CA GLU A 5 -21.64 38.06 -23.16
C GLU A 5 -20.39 38.57 -23.88
N MET A 6 -20.11 38.06 -25.06
CA MET A 6 -19.02 38.52 -25.91
C MET A 6 -19.39 39.86 -26.55
N VAL A 7 -18.53 40.85 -26.36
CA VAL A 7 -18.69 42.20 -26.94
C VAL A 7 -17.39 42.58 -27.67
N ASN A 8 -17.51 43.47 -28.65
CA ASN A 8 -16.41 43.94 -29.50
C ASN A 8 -15.62 42.79 -30.21
N SER A 9 -16.33 41.70 -30.49
CA SER A 9 -15.75 40.47 -31.06
C SER A 9 -16.30 40.11 -32.45
N GLY A 10 -16.76 41.08 -33.19
CA GLY A 10 -17.27 40.89 -34.55
C GLY A 10 -18.44 39.93 -34.63
N GLU A 11 -18.31 38.87 -35.42
CA GLU A 11 -19.35 37.84 -35.59
C GLU A 11 -19.69 37.08 -34.31
N LEU A 12 -18.88 37.17 -33.27
CA LEU A 12 -19.11 36.47 -31.99
C LEU A 12 -19.91 37.28 -30.98
N ASN A 13 -20.22 38.57 -31.29
CA ASN A 13 -20.99 39.41 -30.37
C ASN A 13 -22.31 38.75 -29.98
N GLY A 14 -22.71 38.92 -28.72
CA GLY A 14 -23.95 38.38 -28.16
C GLY A 14 -23.90 36.91 -27.75
N ILE A 15 -22.80 36.21 -28.00
CA ILE A 15 -22.64 34.80 -27.53
C ILE A 15 -22.32 34.82 -26.06
N THR A 16 -23.07 34.05 -25.26
CA THR A 16 -22.97 34.01 -23.81
C THR A 16 -22.24 32.80 -23.26
N ASN A 17 -22.00 31.73 -24.09
CA ASN A 17 -21.31 30.54 -23.64
C ASN A 17 -20.10 30.20 -24.53
N LYS A 18 -19.10 29.57 -23.90
CA LYS A 18 -17.82 29.23 -24.55
C LYS A 18 -17.95 28.25 -25.71
N LYS A 19 -18.90 27.30 -25.63
CA LYS A 19 -19.04 26.26 -26.63
C LYS A 19 -19.49 26.82 -27.97
N ASP A 20 -20.53 27.65 -27.93
CA ASP A 20 -21.07 28.28 -29.14
C ASP A 20 -20.08 29.30 -29.74
N ALA A 21 -19.32 30.01 -28.90
CA ALA A 21 -18.26 30.92 -29.34
C ALA A 21 -17.16 30.16 -30.11
N ILE A 22 -16.74 28.97 -29.59
CA ILE A 22 -15.73 28.11 -30.28
C ILE A 22 -16.29 27.60 -31.61
N GLU A 23 -17.52 27.09 -31.65
CA GLU A 23 -18.13 26.56 -32.87
C GLU A 23 -18.24 27.64 -33.95
N LYS A 24 -18.70 28.83 -33.57
CA LYS A 24 -18.80 29.94 -34.49
C LYS A 24 -17.45 30.43 -34.97
N MET A 25 -16.45 30.54 -34.11
CA MET A 25 -15.09 30.90 -34.50
C MET A 25 -14.46 29.87 -35.44
N LEU A 26 -14.66 28.57 -35.20
CA LEU A 26 -14.21 27.50 -36.12
C LEU A 26 -14.81 27.70 -37.53
N GLY A 27 -16.09 28.08 -37.60
CA GLY A 27 -16.76 28.42 -38.89
C GLY A 27 -16.10 29.62 -39.59
N VAL A 28 -15.71 30.66 -38.85
CA VAL A 28 -14.99 31.82 -39.36
C VAL A 28 -13.60 31.42 -39.89
N LEU A 29 -12.84 30.66 -39.10
CA LEU A 29 -11.49 30.21 -39.45
C LEU A 29 -11.48 29.31 -40.69
N ALA A 30 -12.48 28.42 -40.80
CA ALA A 30 -12.65 27.57 -41.96
C ALA A 30 -12.96 28.36 -43.23
N LYS A 31 -13.82 29.39 -43.18
CA LYS A 31 -14.12 30.29 -44.31
C LYS A 31 -12.91 31.06 -44.74
N LEU A 32 -12.04 31.47 -43.83
CA LEU A 32 -10.78 32.19 -44.12
C LEU A 32 -9.67 31.24 -44.59
N GLY A 33 -9.86 29.92 -44.54
CA GLY A 33 -8.86 28.93 -44.92
C GLY A 33 -7.61 28.90 -44.00
N CYS A 34 -7.73 29.44 -42.77
CA CYS A 34 -6.59 29.58 -41.86
C CYS A 34 -6.69 28.74 -40.59
N GLY A 35 -7.73 27.90 -40.44
CA GLY A 35 -7.86 27.01 -39.29
C GLY A 35 -8.97 25.99 -39.42
N GLU A 36 -8.83 24.89 -38.72
CA GLU A 36 -9.80 23.79 -38.68
C GLU A 36 -9.98 23.27 -37.23
N LYS A 37 -11.01 22.45 -37.04
CA LYS A 37 -11.25 21.78 -35.75
C LYS A 37 -10.19 20.71 -35.53
N GLY A 38 -9.37 20.87 -34.50
CA GLY A 38 -8.43 19.87 -34.04
C GLY A 38 -8.83 19.24 -32.70
N VAL A 39 -8.29 18.08 -32.44
CA VAL A 39 -8.38 17.40 -31.13
C VAL A 39 -7.00 17.44 -30.49
N GLN A 40 -6.90 17.99 -29.30
CA GLN A 40 -5.67 17.96 -28.50
C GLN A 40 -5.89 17.12 -27.25
N TYR A 41 -5.11 16.09 -27.09
CA TYR A 41 -5.11 15.27 -25.89
C TYR A 41 -4.37 15.99 -24.74
N LYS A 42 -4.87 15.86 -23.53
CA LYS A 42 -4.23 16.43 -22.34
C LYS A 42 -2.95 15.69 -21.94
N MET A 43 -2.84 14.43 -22.32
CA MET A 43 -1.66 13.61 -22.07
C MET A 43 -0.66 13.82 -23.21
N LYS A 44 0.60 14.04 -22.85
CA LYS A 44 1.69 14.12 -23.83
C LYS A 44 2.10 12.71 -24.27
N ASP A 45 2.66 12.61 -25.46
CA ASP A 45 3.24 11.37 -25.95
C ASP A 45 4.34 10.87 -25.01
N TRP A 46 4.45 9.56 -24.91
CA TRP A 46 5.52 8.94 -24.15
C TRP A 46 6.85 9.10 -24.88
N ALA A 47 7.85 9.69 -24.21
CA ALA A 47 9.22 9.72 -24.70
C ALA A 47 9.81 8.31 -24.63
N PHE A 48 9.72 7.56 -25.73
CA PHE A 48 10.02 6.14 -25.78
C PHE A 48 11.52 5.84 -26.00
N ASN A 49 12.33 6.82 -26.35
CA ASN A 49 13.75 6.66 -26.61
C ASN A 49 14.61 7.68 -25.87
N ARG A 50 15.83 7.31 -25.55
CA ARG A 50 16.81 8.14 -24.85
C ARG A 50 18.23 7.91 -25.38
N GLN A 51 19.03 8.95 -25.36
CA GLN A 51 20.46 8.94 -25.65
C GLN A 51 21.24 8.51 -24.41
N ARG A 52 21.00 7.28 -23.95
CA ARG A 52 21.63 6.68 -22.77
C ARG A 52 22.05 5.24 -23.09
N TYR A 53 23.16 4.80 -22.48
CA TYR A 53 23.61 3.42 -22.64
C TYR A 53 22.65 2.43 -21.92
N TRP A 54 22.35 2.70 -20.68
CA TRP A 54 21.48 1.83 -19.88
C TRP A 54 20.01 1.94 -20.27
N GLY A 55 19.52 0.90 -20.87
CA GLY A 55 18.16 0.72 -21.34
C GLY A 55 18.08 -0.42 -22.36
N GLU A 56 16.88 -0.89 -22.66
CA GLU A 56 16.67 -1.90 -23.69
C GLU A 56 16.99 -1.31 -25.07
N PRO A 57 17.86 -1.94 -25.88
CA PRO A 57 18.12 -1.50 -27.25
C PRO A 57 16.84 -1.58 -28.09
N ILE A 58 16.63 -0.58 -28.94
CA ILE A 58 15.49 -0.57 -29.85
C ILE A 58 15.85 -1.42 -31.08
N PRO A 59 15.12 -2.53 -31.37
CA PRO A 59 15.50 -3.48 -32.42
C PRO A 59 15.10 -2.99 -33.82
N ILE A 60 15.69 -1.87 -34.22
CA ILE A 60 15.43 -1.19 -35.53
C ILE A 60 16.73 -0.92 -36.26
N VAL A 61 16.65 -1.04 -37.56
CA VAL A 61 17.71 -0.69 -38.53
C VAL A 61 17.21 0.40 -39.45
N HIS A 62 17.98 1.47 -39.62
CA HIS A 62 17.73 2.55 -40.56
C HIS A 62 18.46 2.28 -41.87
N CYS A 63 17.71 1.95 -42.91
CA CYS A 63 18.24 1.69 -44.26
C CYS A 63 17.94 2.87 -45.18
N PRO A 64 18.92 3.38 -45.94
CA PRO A 64 18.69 4.48 -46.90
C PRO A 64 17.61 4.20 -47.94
N ASP A 65 17.48 2.95 -48.37
CA ASP A 65 16.52 2.56 -49.41
C ASP A 65 15.20 2.02 -48.86
N CYS A 66 15.23 1.30 -47.73
CA CYS A 66 14.06 0.61 -47.17
C CYS A 66 13.38 1.37 -46.00
N GLY A 67 14.01 2.47 -45.54
CA GLY A 67 13.55 3.19 -44.37
C GLY A 67 13.79 2.44 -43.07
N ILE A 68 12.82 2.46 -42.16
CA ILE A 68 12.87 1.78 -40.86
C ILE A 68 12.55 0.29 -41.06
N VAL A 69 13.47 -0.59 -40.65
CA VAL A 69 13.35 -2.05 -40.77
C VAL A 69 13.58 -2.69 -39.43
N PRO A 70 12.69 -3.57 -38.95
CA PRO A 70 12.91 -4.29 -37.70
C PRO A 70 14.08 -5.28 -37.81
N VAL A 71 14.81 -5.47 -36.72
CA VAL A 71 15.81 -6.55 -36.58
C VAL A 71 15.06 -7.90 -36.68
N PRO A 72 15.62 -8.91 -37.42
CA PRO A 72 15.02 -10.22 -37.54
C PRO A 72 14.87 -10.90 -36.18
N TYR A 73 13.84 -11.73 -36.05
CA TYR A 73 13.56 -12.43 -34.78
C TYR A 73 14.70 -13.32 -34.32
N GLU A 74 15.42 -13.91 -35.28
CA GLU A 74 16.55 -14.80 -35.03
C GLU A 74 17.80 -14.08 -34.50
N GLU A 75 17.85 -12.72 -34.64
CA GLU A 75 18.91 -11.89 -34.06
C GLU A 75 18.57 -11.30 -32.70
N LEU A 76 17.42 -11.67 -32.14
CA LEU A 76 17.00 -11.24 -30.79
C LEU A 76 17.43 -12.26 -29.74
N PRO A 77 17.74 -11.85 -28.50
CA PRO A 77 17.74 -10.47 -28.02
C PRO A 77 18.88 -9.63 -28.55
N LEU A 78 18.60 -8.35 -28.86
CA LEU A 78 19.65 -7.39 -29.21
C LEU A 78 20.37 -6.96 -27.92
N GLU A 79 21.63 -7.39 -27.77
CA GLU A 79 22.41 -7.13 -26.57
C GLU A 79 23.19 -5.81 -26.67
N LEU A 80 23.35 -5.13 -25.51
CA LEU A 80 24.23 -3.98 -25.41
C LEU A 80 25.70 -4.41 -25.50
N PRO A 81 26.51 -3.81 -26.38
CA PRO A 81 27.93 -4.12 -26.47
C PRO A 81 28.68 -3.62 -25.22
N PRO A 82 29.71 -4.33 -24.73
CA PRO A 82 30.49 -3.87 -23.61
C PRO A 82 31.19 -2.55 -23.94
N VAL A 83 31.15 -1.60 -22.99
CA VAL A 83 31.75 -0.26 -23.16
C VAL A 83 32.55 0.13 -21.91
N GLU A 84 33.67 0.83 -22.10
CA GLU A 84 34.44 1.42 -21.01
C GLU A 84 33.81 2.74 -20.51
N ASN A 85 33.21 3.50 -21.42
CA ASN A 85 32.58 4.78 -21.10
C ASN A 85 31.13 4.80 -21.62
N PHE A 86 30.18 4.94 -20.72
CA PHE A 86 28.74 5.00 -21.00
C PHE A 86 28.16 6.43 -20.91
N GLN A 87 28.99 7.46 -20.82
CA GLN A 87 28.50 8.84 -20.77
C GLN A 87 28.09 9.32 -22.18
N PRO A 88 27.00 10.07 -22.29
CA PRO A 88 26.60 10.72 -23.55
C PRO A 88 27.70 11.60 -24.10
N GLY A 89 27.75 11.74 -25.41
CA GLY A 89 28.63 12.68 -26.06
C GLY A 89 28.34 14.15 -25.75
N GLN A 90 29.29 15.04 -26.02
CA GLN A 90 29.09 16.50 -25.85
C GLN A 90 28.04 17.05 -26.84
N ASP A 91 27.82 16.35 -27.92
CA ASP A 91 26.81 16.61 -28.97
C ASP A 91 25.42 16.10 -28.61
N GLY A 92 25.28 15.38 -27.48
CA GLY A 92 24.03 14.77 -27.03
C GLY A 92 23.71 13.43 -27.69
N GLU A 93 24.59 12.88 -28.52
CA GLU A 93 24.42 11.57 -29.14
C GLU A 93 24.54 10.44 -28.10
N SER A 94 23.86 9.32 -28.41
CA SER A 94 23.94 8.11 -27.61
C SER A 94 25.38 7.58 -27.52
N PRO A 95 25.82 7.05 -26.37
CA PRO A 95 27.10 6.34 -26.28
C PRO A 95 27.24 5.21 -27.32
N LEU A 96 26.14 4.53 -27.66
CA LEU A 96 26.12 3.49 -28.68
C LEU A 96 26.44 3.99 -30.08
N ALA A 97 26.16 5.26 -30.38
CA ALA A 97 26.46 5.86 -31.71
C ALA A 97 27.95 5.91 -32.02
N LYS A 98 28.82 5.76 -31.01
CA LYS A 98 30.27 5.77 -31.15
C LYS A 98 30.89 4.38 -31.30
N ILE A 99 30.09 3.35 -31.34
CA ILE A 99 30.55 1.96 -31.42
C ILE A 99 30.28 1.45 -32.84
N ASP A 100 31.28 1.55 -33.72
CA ASP A 100 31.14 1.16 -35.12
C ASP A 100 30.60 -0.23 -35.33
N SER A 101 31.06 -1.21 -34.52
CA SER A 101 30.61 -2.60 -34.57
C SER A 101 29.13 -2.78 -34.19
N PHE A 102 28.55 -1.87 -33.39
CA PHE A 102 27.13 -1.89 -33.07
C PHE A 102 26.32 -1.12 -34.13
N VAL A 103 26.80 0.03 -34.56
CA VAL A 103 26.06 0.94 -35.43
C VAL A 103 25.95 0.41 -36.86
N HIS A 104 27.07 -0.05 -37.42
CA HIS A 104 27.10 -0.48 -38.83
C HIS A 104 26.63 -1.90 -39.00
N CYS A 105 25.60 -2.10 -39.81
CA CYS A 105 25.00 -3.41 -40.06
C CYS A 105 24.55 -3.51 -41.54
N LYS A 106 24.08 -4.68 -41.93
CA LYS A 106 23.38 -4.89 -43.18
C LYS A 106 21.88 -4.78 -42.98
N CYS A 107 21.19 -4.19 -43.92
CA CYS A 107 19.73 -4.13 -43.91
C CYS A 107 19.15 -5.55 -44.05
N PRO A 108 18.31 -6.00 -43.09
CA PRO A 108 17.70 -7.33 -43.17
C PRO A 108 16.81 -7.54 -44.40
N LYS A 109 16.28 -6.45 -44.98
CA LYS A 109 15.36 -6.53 -46.08
C LYS A 109 16.07 -6.54 -47.45
N CYS A 110 17.14 -5.74 -47.65
CA CYS A 110 17.78 -5.57 -48.97
C CYS A 110 19.27 -5.90 -48.97
N GLY A 111 19.92 -6.19 -47.86
CA GLY A 111 21.32 -6.54 -47.72
C GLY A 111 22.31 -5.39 -47.88
N LYS A 112 21.88 -4.16 -48.18
CA LYS A 112 22.73 -2.97 -48.30
C LYS A 112 23.22 -2.46 -46.95
N ASP A 113 24.22 -1.61 -46.97
CA ASP A 113 24.71 -0.97 -45.74
C ASP A 113 23.61 -0.13 -45.06
N ALA A 114 23.51 -0.29 -43.76
CA ALA A 114 22.51 0.35 -42.95
C ALA A 114 23.06 0.65 -41.53
N ARG A 115 22.28 1.36 -40.71
CA ARG A 115 22.67 1.74 -39.33
C ARG A 115 21.65 1.23 -38.37
N ARG A 116 22.11 0.62 -37.28
CA ARG A 116 21.22 0.31 -36.14
C ARG A 116 20.78 1.57 -35.43
N GLU A 117 19.60 1.51 -34.81
CA GLU A 117 19.16 2.49 -33.85
C GLU A 117 20.12 2.49 -32.64
N THR A 118 20.53 3.69 -32.23
CA THR A 118 21.50 3.86 -31.13
C THR A 118 20.87 4.40 -29.84
N ASP A 119 19.64 4.86 -29.92
CA ASP A 119 18.87 5.18 -28.73
C ASP A 119 18.42 3.91 -28.01
N THR A 120 18.26 4.00 -26.70
CA THR A 120 17.69 2.93 -25.88
C THR A 120 16.33 3.33 -25.33
N MET A 121 15.51 2.35 -24.98
CA MET A 121 14.22 2.59 -24.32
C MET A 121 14.44 3.13 -22.90
N PRO A 122 13.56 4.00 -22.38
CA PRO A 122 13.61 4.41 -20.98
C PRO A 122 13.29 3.23 -20.07
N GLN A 123 13.77 3.27 -18.82
CA GLN A 123 13.49 2.26 -17.80
C GLN A 123 12.00 1.93 -17.63
N TRP A 124 11.11 2.84 -17.99
CA TRP A 124 9.66 2.61 -17.96
C TRP A 124 9.18 1.62 -19.02
N ALA A 125 9.95 1.36 -20.05
CA ALA A 125 9.62 0.32 -21.03
C ALA A 125 9.75 -1.06 -20.40
N GLY A 126 10.90 -1.39 -19.82
CA GLY A 126 11.09 -2.66 -19.09
C GLY A 126 10.16 -2.81 -17.90
N SER A 127 9.97 -1.74 -17.12
CA SER A 127 9.05 -1.77 -15.99
C SER A 127 7.57 -1.92 -16.38
N SER A 128 7.22 -1.69 -17.64
CA SER A 128 5.84 -1.77 -18.12
C SER A 128 5.29 -3.20 -18.20
N TRP A 129 6.13 -4.20 -18.24
CA TRP A 129 5.72 -5.58 -18.47
C TRP A 129 6.37 -6.64 -17.57
N TYR A 130 7.26 -6.26 -16.65
CA TYR A 130 7.99 -7.20 -15.79
C TYR A 130 7.09 -8.20 -15.07
N PHE A 131 5.91 -7.75 -14.60
CA PHE A 131 4.94 -8.60 -13.89
C PHE A 131 4.37 -9.71 -14.77
N LEU A 132 4.34 -9.52 -16.08
CA LEU A 132 3.97 -10.58 -17.03
C LEU A 132 5.08 -11.62 -17.11
N ARG A 133 6.35 -11.18 -17.23
CA ARG A 133 7.49 -12.09 -17.24
C ARG A 133 7.64 -12.88 -15.94
N TYR A 134 7.27 -12.30 -14.81
CA TYR A 134 7.28 -12.98 -13.51
C TYR A 134 6.31 -14.15 -13.43
N CYS A 135 5.26 -14.19 -14.27
CA CYS A 135 4.36 -15.34 -14.33
C CYS A 135 5.05 -16.61 -14.83
N ASP A 136 6.08 -16.47 -15.69
CA ASP A 136 6.80 -17.59 -16.31
C ASP A 136 8.25 -17.20 -16.62
N PRO A 137 9.11 -16.99 -15.58
CA PRO A 137 10.42 -16.34 -15.73
C PRO A 137 11.46 -17.19 -16.47
N ASN A 138 11.27 -18.49 -16.53
CA ASN A 138 12.22 -19.43 -17.15
C ASN A 138 11.79 -19.90 -18.56
N ASN A 139 10.76 -19.30 -19.12
CA ASN A 139 10.28 -19.61 -20.46
C ASN A 139 11.27 -19.08 -21.50
N ASP A 140 11.82 -19.95 -22.34
CA ASP A 140 12.79 -19.63 -23.39
C ASP A 140 12.18 -19.50 -24.80
N LYS A 141 10.86 -19.70 -24.92
CA LYS A 141 10.12 -19.69 -26.19
C LYS A 141 9.26 -18.45 -26.38
N GLU A 142 8.68 -17.97 -25.31
CA GLU A 142 7.79 -16.81 -25.30
C GLU A 142 7.95 -16.02 -24.00
N PHE A 143 7.43 -14.80 -23.93
CA PHE A 143 7.61 -13.95 -22.73
C PHE A 143 6.91 -14.52 -21.48
N ALA A 144 5.84 -15.28 -21.66
CA ALA A 144 5.18 -16.10 -20.66
C ALA A 144 4.11 -16.98 -21.34
N SER A 145 3.93 -18.21 -20.88
CA SER A 145 2.92 -19.12 -21.43
C SER A 145 1.50 -18.61 -21.16
N GLN A 146 0.58 -18.87 -22.09
CA GLN A 146 -0.84 -18.50 -21.92
C GLN A 146 -1.47 -19.18 -20.70
N GLU A 147 -0.99 -20.37 -20.31
CA GLU A 147 -1.45 -21.06 -19.10
C GLU A 147 -1.06 -20.28 -17.84
N ALA A 148 0.22 -19.90 -17.72
CA ALA A 148 0.71 -19.11 -16.58
C ALA A 148 0.04 -17.74 -16.49
N LEU A 149 -0.14 -17.04 -17.64
CA LEU A 149 -0.82 -15.76 -17.68
C LEU A 149 -2.28 -15.86 -17.24
N LYS A 150 -3.01 -16.90 -17.66
CA LYS A 150 -4.41 -17.12 -17.24
C LYS A 150 -4.54 -17.47 -15.75
N TYR A 151 -3.52 -18.10 -15.17
CA TYR A 151 -3.50 -18.42 -13.75
C TYR A 151 -3.20 -17.22 -12.86
N TRP A 152 -2.21 -16.39 -13.25
CA TRP A 152 -1.68 -15.32 -12.41
C TRP A 152 -2.30 -13.94 -12.66
N LEU A 153 -2.98 -13.74 -13.79
CA LEU A 153 -3.57 -12.44 -14.13
C LEU A 153 -5.10 -12.39 -13.98
N PRO A 154 -5.65 -11.22 -13.65
CA PRO A 154 -4.95 -9.97 -13.32
C PRO A 154 -4.23 -10.09 -11.99
N VAL A 155 -3.17 -9.30 -11.77
CA VAL A 155 -2.50 -9.22 -10.47
C VAL A 155 -3.52 -8.82 -9.40
N ASP A 156 -3.68 -9.63 -8.36
CA ASP A 156 -4.75 -9.47 -7.36
C ASP A 156 -4.69 -8.13 -6.64
N TRP A 157 -3.49 -7.75 -6.22
CA TRP A 157 -3.27 -6.51 -5.47
C TRP A 157 -1.92 -5.88 -5.77
N TYR A 158 -1.95 -4.66 -6.29
CA TYR A 158 -0.77 -3.92 -6.71
C TYR A 158 -0.51 -2.71 -5.82
N ASN A 159 0.61 -2.72 -5.10
CA ASN A 159 1.01 -1.64 -4.20
C ASN A 159 2.14 -0.81 -4.82
N GLY A 160 2.06 0.50 -4.70
CA GLY A 160 3.10 1.39 -5.20
C GLY A 160 2.84 2.84 -4.83
N GLY A 161 3.89 3.67 -4.81
CA GLY A 161 3.79 5.08 -4.47
C GLY A 161 2.86 5.87 -5.39
N MET A 162 2.26 6.92 -4.86
CA MET A 162 1.31 7.77 -5.60
C MET A 162 1.97 8.41 -6.83
N GLU A 163 3.27 8.68 -6.79
CA GLU A 163 4.06 9.24 -7.91
C GLU A 163 4.07 8.35 -9.16
N HIS A 164 3.83 7.05 -9.00
CA HIS A 164 3.78 6.10 -10.11
C HIS A 164 2.46 6.09 -10.85
N VAL A 165 1.40 6.73 -10.33
CA VAL A 165 0.10 6.85 -11.01
C VAL A 165 0.25 7.47 -12.40
N THR A 166 1.07 8.53 -12.49
CA THR A 166 1.33 9.28 -13.73
C THR A 166 2.59 8.81 -14.49
N ARG A 167 3.20 7.71 -14.08
CA ARG A 167 4.43 7.14 -14.67
C ARG A 167 4.24 5.66 -14.95
N HIS A 168 4.79 4.79 -14.13
CA HIS A 168 4.73 3.34 -14.31
C HIS A 168 3.31 2.81 -14.58
N MET A 169 2.30 3.29 -13.84
CA MET A 169 0.92 2.80 -13.99
C MET A 169 0.31 3.14 -15.35
N ILE A 170 0.59 4.33 -15.90
CA ILE A 170 0.13 4.68 -17.25
C ILE A 170 0.80 3.77 -18.26
N TYR A 171 2.11 3.61 -18.18
CA TYR A 171 2.88 2.85 -19.17
C TYR A 171 2.56 1.36 -19.11
N SER A 172 2.50 0.77 -17.94
CA SER A 172 2.15 -0.65 -17.77
C SER A 172 0.73 -0.97 -18.24
N ARG A 173 -0.25 -0.09 -17.97
CA ARG A 173 -1.62 -0.26 -18.46
C ARG A 173 -1.70 -0.05 -19.99
N PHE A 174 -1.01 0.92 -20.54
CA PHE A 174 -0.96 1.13 -21.97
C PHE A 174 -0.37 -0.09 -22.69
N TRP A 175 0.77 -0.59 -22.21
CA TRP A 175 1.43 -1.77 -22.75
C TRP A 175 0.57 -3.02 -22.64
N HIS A 176 -0.03 -3.23 -21.49
CA HIS A 176 -0.91 -4.36 -21.25
C HIS A 176 -2.16 -4.33 -22.16
N LYS A 177 -2.78 -3.17 -22.34
CA LYS A 177 -3.93 -3.02 -23.25
C LYS A 177 -3.55 -3.30 -24.70
N PHE A 178 -2.38 -2.87 -25.15
CA PHE A 178 -1.87 -3.24 -26.46
C PHE A 178 -1.69 -4.75 -26.60
N LEU A 179 -1.09 -5.40 -25.62
CA LEU A 179 -0.93 -6.87 -25.62
C LEU A 179 -2.29 -7.58 -25.59
N TYR A 180 -3.27 -7.04 -24.90
CA TYR A 180 -4.64 -7.55 -24.91
C TYR A 180 -5.28 -7.43 -26.30
N ASP A 181 -5.12 -6.30 -26.96
CA ASP A 181 -5.70 -6.04 -28.29
C ASP A 181 -5.13 -6.99 -29.36
N ILE A 182 -3.87 -7.43 -29.21
CA ILE A 182 -3.25 -8.41 -30.10
C ILE A 182 -3.37 -9.86 -29.61
N GLY A 183 -4.06 -10.10 -28.49
CA GLY A 183 -4.37 -11.44 -27.98
C GLY A 183 -3.27 -12.12 -27.14
N GLU A 184 -2.25 -11.39 -26.71
CA GLU A 184 -1.09 -11.93 -25.98
C GLU A 184 -1.33 -12.06 -24.48
N VAL A 185 -2.30 -11.36 -23.92
CA VAL A 185 -2.68 -11.45 -22.48
C VAL A 185 -4.18 -11.67 -22.31
N PRO A 186 -4.64 -12.39 -21.27
CA PRO A 186 -6.02 -12.81 -21.12
C PRO A 186 -6.96 -11.73 -20.58
N THR A 187 -6.46 -10.65 -20.00
CA THR A 187 -7.25 -9.62 -19.32
C THR A 187 -7.01 -8.24 -19.90
N SER A 188 -8.03 -7.39 -19.95
CA SER A 188 -7.92 -6.01 -20.46
C SER A 188 -7.28 -5.04 -19.48
N GLU A 189 -7.18 -5.42 -18.19
CA GLU A 189 -6.51 -4.63 -17.13
C GLU A 189 -5.49 -5.51 -16.41
N PRO A 190 -4.28 -4.98 -16.12
CA PRO A 190 -3.23 -5.76 -15.49
C PRO A 190 -3.44 -6.02 -13.99
N TYR A 191 -4.18 -5.15 -13.30
CA TYR A 191 -4.32 -5.15 -11.85
C TYR A 191 -5.80 -5.13 -11.44
N ALA A 192 -6.20 -6.06 -10.56
CA ALA A 192 -7.55 -6.12 -10.02
C ALA A 192 -7.77 -5.04 -8.94
N LYS A 193 -6.78 -4.81 -8.10
CA LYS A 193 -6.81 -3.82 -7.02
C LYS A 193 -5.49 -3.06 -6.92
N ARG A 194 -5.56 -1.78 -6.61
CA ARG A 194 -4.39 -0.95 -6.34
C ARG A 194 -4.54 -0.19 -5.02
N THR A 195 -3.45 -0.14 -4.24
CA THR A 195 -3.31 0.72 -3.07
C THR A 195 -2.03 1.55 -3.21
N ALA A 196 -2.10 2.82 -2.85
CA ALA A 196 -0.93 3.69 -2.82
C ALA A 196 -0.52 3.94 -1.37
N GLN A 197 0.70 3.56 -1.01
CA GLN A 197 1.24 3.94 0.29
C GLN A 197 1.52 5.44 0.35
N GLY A 198 1.37 6.01 1.57
CA GLY A 198 1.79 7.37 1.87
C GLY A 198 3.31 7.53 1.86
N LEU A 199 3.77 8.78 1.81
CA LEU A 199 5.19 9.10 1.89
C LEU A 199 5.63 9.19 3.35
N ILE A 200 6.79 8.63 3.66
CA ILE A 200 7.51 8.94 4.90
C ILE A 200 8.25 10.25 4.66
N LEU A 201 7.85 11.27 5.39
CA LEU A 201 8.43 12.61 5.33
C LEU A 201 9.63 12.73 6.28
N GLY A 202 10.49 13.70 6.04
CA GLY A 202 11.55 14.04 6.99
C GLY A 202 11.00 14.53 8.33
N PRO A 203 11.86 14.70 9.36
CA PRO A 203 11.45 15.24 10.65
C PRO A 203 10.87 16.66 10.57
N ASP A 204 11.19 17.38 9.49
CA ASP A 204 10.68 18.70 9.13
C ASP A 204 9.26 18.68 8.49
N GLY A 205 8.68 17.51 8.29
CA GLY A 205 7.39 17.32 7.61
C GLY A 205 7.45 17.46 6.09
N GLU A 206 8.64 17.59 5.52
CA GLU A 206 8.84 17.74 4.08
C GLU A 206 9.31 16.43 3.43
N LYS A 207 9.11 16.31 2.11
CA LYS A 207 9.62 15.15 1.37
C LYS A 207 11.13 15.02 1.53
N MET A 208 11.59 13.83 1.90
CA MET A 208 13.02 13.52 2.02
C MET A 208 13.75 13.73 0.70
N SER A 209 14.87 14.45 0.74
CA SER A 209 15.73 14.66 -0.42
C SER A 209 17.18 14.92 0.02
N LYS A 210 18.14 14.40 -0.76
CA LYS A 210 19.58 14.61 -0.51
C LYS A 210 19.96 16.10 -0.48
N SER A 211 19.32 16.92 -1.33
CA SER A 211 19.58 18.35 -1.40
C SER A 211 19.09 19.14 -0.17
N ARG A 212 18.14 18.59 0.58
CA ARG A 212 17.62 19.18 1.84
C ARG A 212 18.37 18.68 3.07
N GLY A 213 19.10 17.57 2.96
CA GLY A 213 19.79 16.95 4.10
C GLY A 213 18.84 16.34 5.15
N ASN A 214 17.59 16.08 4.80
CA ASN A 214 16.56 15.52 5.69
C ASN A 214 16.27 14.02 5.44
N VAL A 215 17.19 13.34 4.74
CA VAL A 215 17.08 11.90 4.46
C VAL A 215 17.46 11.09 5.69
N ILE A 216 16.65 10.11 6.04
CA ILE A 216 16.95 9.09 7.05
C ILE A 216 17.40 7.82 6.30
N ASP A 217 18.61 7.35 6.59
CA ASP A 217 19.09 6.08 6.06
C ASP A 217 18.54 4.93 6.91
N PRO A 218 17.82 3.98 6.31
CA PRO A 218 17.30 2.82 7.03
C PRO A 218 18.40 1.97 7.69
N ASN A 219 19.62 1.91 7.10
CA ASN A 219 20.72 1.13 7.67
C ASN A 219 21.17 1.72 9.00
N ASP A 220 21.30 3.06 9.10
CA ASP A 220 21.67 3.72 10.37
C ASP A 220 20.65 3.40 11.47
N VAL A 221 19.37 3.30 11.09
CA VAL A 221 18.30 2.96 12.04
C VAL A 221 18.39 1.49 12.45
N VAL A 222 18.62 0.59 11.50
CA VAL A 222 18.74 -0.86 11.75
C VAL A 222 19.94 -1.15 12.64
N ASP A 223 21.07 -0.47 12.44
CA ASP A 223 22.26 -0.64 13.25
C ASP A 223 22.05 -0.25 14.72
N VAL A 224 21.16 0.73 14.97
CA VAL A 224 20.89 1.21 16.34
C VAL A 224 19.74 0.45 17.01
N TYR A 225 18.66 0.17 16.29
CA TYR A 225 17.41 -0.34 16.85
C TYR A 225 17.06 -1.76 16.42
N GLY A 226 17.63 -2.26 15.33
CA GLY A 226 17.27 -3.53 14.69
C GLY A 226 16.16 -3.38 13.64
N ALA A 227 16.14 -4.32 12.70
CA ALA A 227 15.20 -4.30 11.56
C ALA A 227 13.74 -4.40 11.99
N ASP A 228 13.42 -5.23 12.99
CA ASP A 228 12.04 -5.40 13.45
C ASP A 228 11.47 -4.14 14.08
N VAL A 229 12.29 -3.36 14.81
CA VAL A 229 11.84 -2.07 15.37
C VAL A 229 11.52 -1.09 14.26
N LEU A 230 12.35 -1.01 13.22
CA LEU A 230 12.10 -0.15 12.06
C LEU A 230 10.82 -0.58 11.33
N ARG A 231 10.62 -1.88 11.09
CA ARG A 231 9.41 -2.42 10.44
C ARG A 231 8.14 -2.08 11.21
N VAL A 232 8.13 -2.37 12.52
CA VAL A 232 6.99 -2.04 13.39
C VAL A 232 6.74 -0.54 13.40
N TYR A 233 7.79 0.29 13.49
CA TYR A 233 7.65 1.73 13.48
C TYR A 233 7.01 2.26 12.19
N VAL A 234 7.52 1.87 11.02
CA VAL A 234 7.00 2.32 9.71
C VAL A 234 5.53 1.93 9.52
N LEU A 235 5.14 0.74 9.99
CA LEU A 235 3.77 0.25 9.89
C LEU A 235 2.83 0.83 10.97
N PHE A 236 3.37 1.37 12.05
CA PHE A 236 2.61 1.92 13.17
C PHE A 236 2.43 3.44 13.14
N MET A 237 3.29 4.18 12.42
CA MET A 237 3.36 5.64 12.48
C MET A 237 2.10 6.36 11.99
N GLY A 238 1.22 5.69 11.24
CA GLY A 238 -0.01 6.29 10.73
C GLY A 238 -0.82 5.37 9.84
N ASP A 239 -1.84 5.91 9.20
CA ASP A 239 -2.59 5.24 8.16
C ASP A 239 -1.68 4.94 6.96
N TYR A 240 -1.79 3.73 6.39
CA TYR A 240 -0.91 3.27 5.31
C TYR A 240 -0.93 4.16 4.06
N GLU A 241 -2.08 4.76 3.76
CA GLU A 241 -2.26 5.61 2.56
C GLU A 241 -1.92 7.09 2.83
N GLN A 242 -1.65 7.48 4.09
CA GLN A 242 -1.35 8.86 4.46
C GLN A 242 0.15 9.10 4.62
N ALA A 243 0.57 10.30 4.24
CA ALA A 243 1.94 10.74 4.52
C ALA A 243 2.12 11.02 6.02
N ALA A 244 3.25 10.58 6.58
CA ALA A 244 3.56 10.78 7.99
C ALA A 244 5.01 11.26 8.18
N PRO A 245 5.26 12.25 9.07
CA PRO A 245 6.61 12.71 9.37
C PRO A 245 7.37 11.73 10.26
N TRP A 246 8.66 11.60 10.01
CA TRP A 246 9.54 10.80 10.83
C TRP A 246 9.65 11.36 12.26
N ASN A 247 9.62 10.47 13.26
CA ASN A 247 9.69 10.83 14.67
C ASN A 247 10.47 9.78 15.48
N ASP A 248 11.69 10.12 15.89
CA ASP A 248 12.58 9.21 16.64
C ASP A 248 12.02 8.81 18.01
N SER A 249 11.21 9.66 18.65
CA SER A 249 10.63 9.33 19.96
C SER A 249 9.61 8.19 19.87
N SER A 250 8.86 8.12 18.77
CA SER A 250 7.88 7.05 18.50
C SER A 250 8.57 5.71 18.28
N MET A 251 9.77 5.72 17.66
CA MET A 251 10.57 4.51 17.46
C MET A 251 10.99 3.86 18.77
N LYS A 252 11.37 4.68 19.78
CA LYS A 252 11.64 4.16 21.14
C LYS A 252 10.44 3.47 21.77
N GLY A 253 9.23 3.90 21.41
CA GLY A 253 7.98 3.25 21.80
C GLY A 253 7.85 1.84 21.18
N CYS A 254 8.15 1.72 19.89
CA CYS A 254 8.14 0.43 19.18
C CYS A 254 9.20 -0.54 19.73
N LYS A 255 10.41 -0.02 20.05
CA LYS A 255 11.43 -0.83 20.71
C LYS A 255 10.94 -1.38 22.05
N ARG A 256 10.38 -0.53 22.92
CA ARG A 256 9.84 -0.97 24.23
C ARG A 256 8.72 -1.99 24.07
N PHE A 257 7.90 -1.88 23.03
CA PHE A 257 6.87 -2.88 22.72
C PHE A 257 7.51 -4.24 22.42
N LEU A 258 8.50 -4.31 21.52
CA LEU A 258 9.20 -5.56 21.21
C LEU A 258 10.01 -6.11 22.40
N ASP A 259 10.64 -5.25 23.21
CA ASP A 259 11.29 -5.68 24.45
C ASP A 259 10.30 -6.32 25.44
N ARG A 260 9.07 -5.81 25.52
CA ARG A 260 8.00 -6.43 26.32
C ARG A 260 7.56 -7.78 25.74
N VAL A 261 7.43 -7.89 24.42
CA VAL A 261 7.14 -9.18 23.75
C VAL A 261 8.19 -10.21 24.14
N TRP A 262 9.47 -9.85 23.99
CA TRP A 262 10.59 -10.72 24.36
C TRP A 262 10.50 -11.18 25.82
N ASN A 263 10.18 -10.29 26.74
CA ASN A 263 10.11 -10.57 28.16
C ASN A 263 8.90 -11.43 28.57
N LEU A 264 7.90 -11.65 27.72
CA LEU A 264 6.78 -12.56 28.00
C LEU A 264 7.24 -13.99 28.26
N GLN A 265 8.39 -14.40 27.74
CA GLN A 265 9.01 -15.71 28.01
C GLN A 265 9.19 -15.99 29.52
N ASN A 266 9.42 -14.94 30.31
CA ASN A 266 9.58 -15.05 31.77
C ASN A 266 8.27 -15.30 32.52
N MET A 267 7.13 -15.16 31.83
CA MET A 267 5.77 -15.34 32.37
C MET A 267 5.09 -16.60 31.79
N LEU A 268 5.85 -17.40 30.99
CA LEU A 268 5.30 -18.54 30.24
C LEU A 268 4.96 -19.68 31.21
N VAL A 269 3.74 -20.19 31.06
CA VAL A 269 3.26 -21.42 31.67
C VAL A 269 2.80 -22.42 30.64
N ARG A 270 2.75 -23.70 30.97
CA ARG A 270 2.27 -24.72 30.02
C ARG A 270 0.75 -24.69 29.89
N GLY A 271 0.26 -24.81 28.64
CA GLY A 271 -1.16 -24.88 28.35
C GLY A 271 -1.43 -24.87 26.85
N ASP A 272 -2.27 -25.79 26.40
CA ASP A 272 -2.56 -26.01 24.97
C ASP A 272 -3.83 -25.30 24.48
N GLU A 273 -4.60 -24.68 25.41
CA GLU A 273 -5.79 -23.90 25.11
C GLU A 273 -5.69 -22.51 25.76
N TYR A 274 -6.42 -21.52 25.22
CA TYR A 274 -6.46 -20.19 25.83
C TYR A 274 -7.08 -20.23 27.23
N SER A 275 -6.42 -19.57 28.18
CA SER A 275 -6.94 -19.42 29.53
C SER A 275 -8.28 -18.66 29.55
N ASP A 276 -9.13 -18.91 30.54
CA ASP A 276 -10.43 -18.22 30.65
C ASP A 276 -10.26 -16.70 30.74
N GLU A 277 -9.18 -16.25 31.39
CA GLU A 277 -8.87 -14.83 31.60
C GLU A 277 -8.55 -14.11 30.29
N LEU A 278 -7.89 -14.78 29.32
CA LEU A 278 -7.42 -14.17 28.07
C LEU A 278 -8.21 -14.64 26.84
N ARG A 279 -9.06 -15.65 26.94
CA ARG A 279 -9.78 -16.26 25.81
C ARG A 279 -10.48 -15.23 24.93
N THR A 280 -11.30 -14.38 25.50
CA THR A 280 -12.04 -13.35 24.75
C THR A 280 -11.10 -12.33 24.11
N SER A 281 -10.08 -11.87 24.83
CA SER A 281 -9.10 -10.92 24.30
C SER A 281 -8.26 -11.53 23.17
N MET A 282 -7.90 -12.81 23.27
CA MET A 282 -7.21 -13.53 22.19
C MET A 282 -8.07 -13.58 20.92
N HIS A 283 -9.32 -14.05 21.00
CA HIS A 283 -10.21 -14.13 19.85
C HIS A 283 -10.49 -12.76 19.22
N LYS A 284 -10.72 -11.73 20.03
CA LYS A 284 -10.88 -10.34 19.55
C LYS A 284 -9.63 -9.84 18.84
N THR A 285 -8.45 -10.10 19.39
CA THR A 285 -7.19 -9.64 18.80
C THR A 285 -6.91 -10.36 17.50
N ILE A 286 -7.11 -11.69 17.42
CA ILE A 286 -6.97 -12.47 16.19
C ILE A 286 -7.88 -11.90 15.10
N LYS A 287 -9.18 -11.73 15.41
CA LYS A 287 -10.14 -11.11 14.48
C LYS A 287 -9.68 -9.74 14.01
N LYS A 288 -9.36 -8.86 14.94
CA LYS A 288 -8.96 -7.48 14.66
C LYS A 288 -7.71 -7.40 13.79
N VAL A 289 -6.67 -8.16 14.12
CA VAL A 289 -5.40 -8.19 13.37
C VAL A 289 -5.61 -8.76 11.96
N SER A 290 -6.36 -9.87 11.84
CA SER A 290 -6.66 -10.47 10.53
C SER A 290 -7.41 -9.52 9.61
N GLU A 291 -8.49 -8.91 10.09
CA GLU A 291 -9.26 -7.93 9.31
C GLU A 291 -8.47 -6.67 8.96
N ASP A 292 -7.60 -6.21 9.86
CA ASP A 292 -6.81 -5.01 9.65
C ASP A 292 -5.69 -5.25 8.63
N ILE A 293 -5.06 -6.42 8.62
CA ILE A 293 -4.07 -6.78 7.60
C ILE A 293 -4.71 -6.80 6.20
N GLU A 294 -5.89 -7.42 6.06
CA GLU A 294 -6.63 -7.43 4.79
C GLU A 294 -6.99 -6.03 4.27
N LYS A 295 -7.17 -5.09 5.18
CA LYS A 295 -7.53 -3.69 4.90
C LYS A 295 -6.33 -2.74 4.91
N MET A 296 -5.10 -3.26 5.04
CA MET A 296 -3.85 -2.47 5.15
C MET A 296 -3.86 -1.48 6.33
N ARG A 297 -4.58 -1.80 7.41
CA ARG A 297 -4.65 -0.99 8.64
C ARG A 297 -3.63 -1.47 9.68
N PHE A 298 -2.39 -1.50 9.28
CA PHE A 298 -1.31 -2.07 10.09
C PHE A 298 -1.12 -1.37 11.44
N ASN A 299 -1.32 -0.07 11.51
CA ASN A 299 -1.25 0.71 12.74
C ASN A 299 -2.25 0.24 13.80
N THR A 300 -3.48 -0.05 13.40
CA THR A 300 -4.52 -0.53 14.32
C THR A 300 -4.33 -2.01 14.69
N ALA A 301 -3.79 -2.84 13.79
CA ALA A 301 -3.39 -4.21 14.09
C ALA A 301 -2.29 -4.24 15.18
N ILE A 302 -1.24 -3.41 15.03
CA ILE A 302 -0.17 -3.29 16.03
C ILE A 302 -0.73 -2.77 17.36
N ALA A 303 -1.61 -1.77 17.33
CA ALA A 303 -2.26 -1.25 18.55
C ALA A 303 -3.08 -2.33 19.29
N ALA A 304 -3.80 -3.20 18.57
CA ALA A 304 -4.53 -4.32 19.17
C ALA A 304 -3.59 -5.28 19.88
N MET A 305 -2.46 -5.64 19.26
CA MET A 305 -1.44 -6.49 19.88
C MET A 305 -0.79 -5.81 21.10
N MET A 306 -0.55 -4.49 21.05
CA MET A 306 -0.06 -3.73 22.20
C MET A 306 -1.05 -3.79 23.39
N SER A 307 -2.35 -3.71 23.10
CA SER A 307 -3.40 -3.83 24.12
C SER A 307 -3.43 -5.22 24.73
N LEU A 308 -3.35 -6.25 23.89
CA LEU A 308 -3.28 -7.64 24.36
C LEU A 308 -2.08 -7.88 25.29
N ILE A 309 -0.90 -7.34 24.96
CA ILE A 309 0.29 -7.45 25.82
C ILE A 309 0.09 -6.73 27.17
N ASN A 310 -0.67 -5.63 27.21
CA ASN A 310 -1.03 -4.99 28.48
C ASN A 310 -1.88 -5.92 29.34
N GLU A 311 -2.86 -6.59 28.76
CA GLU A 311 -3.73 -7.54 29.46
C GLU A 311 -2.94 -8.76 29.94
N ILE A 312 -2.10 -9.37 29.09
CA ILE A 312 -1.21 -10.48 29.48
C ILE A 312 -0.30 -10.07 30.65
N THR A 313 0.30 -8.86 30.56
CA THR A 313 1.17 -8.37 31.63
C THR A 313 0.42 -8.14 32.93
N ALA A 314 -0.82 -7.64 32.88
CA ALA A 314 -1.68 -7.46 34.04
C ALA A 314 -2.12 -8.82 34.63
N ASN A 315 -2.37 -9.82 33.79
CA ASN A 315 -2.67 -11.19 34.20
C ASN A 315 -1.47 -11.90 34.87
N GLY A 316 -0.24 -11.48 34.56
CA GLY A 316 0.99 -12.01 35.13
C GLY A 316 1.43 -13.39 34.62
N LYS A 317 0.72 -13.96 33.64
CA LYS A 317 1.02 -15.25 33.02
C LYS A 317 0.56 -15.24 31.54
N ILE A 318 1.20 -16.04 30.72
CA ILE A 318 0.82 -16.38 29.34
C ILE A 318 1.09 -17.86 29.14
N ASN A 319 0.22 -18.59 28.45
CA ASN A 319 0.46 -20.01 28.17
C ASN A 319 0.98 -20.25 26.75
N ASP A 320 1.32 -21.54 26.45
CA ASP A 320 1.88 -21.91 25.13
C ASP A 320 0.95 -21.59 23.97
N ALA A 321 -0.37 -21.82 24.11
CA ALA A 321 -1.32 -21.52 23.04
C ALA A 321 -1.45 -20.01 22.76
N GLU A 322 -1.48 -19.20 23.81
CA GLU A 322 -1.54 -17.75 23.75
C GLU A 322 -0.24 -17.17 23.15
N MET A 323 0.91 -17.67 23.60
CA MET A 323 2.21 -17.26 23.10
C MET A 323 2.37 -17.58 21.60
N LYS A 324 2.07 -18.82 21.17
CA LYS A 324 2.10 -19.21 19.76
C LYS A 324 1.24 -18.27 18.91
N SER A 325 0.02 -18.03 19.34
CA SER A 325 -0.92 -17.18 18.60
C SER A 325 -0.44 -15.73 18.50
N LEU A 326 0.08 -15.16 19.58
CA LEU A 326 0.66 -13.81 19.57
C LEU A 326 1.84 -13.71 18.62
N LEU A 327 2.75 -14.69 18.63
CA LEU A 327 3.92 -14.70 17.76
C LEU A 327 3.53 -14.83 16.28
N ILE A 328 2.52 -15.67 15.96
CA ILE A 328 1.99 -15.79 14.59
C ILE A 328 1.39 -14.46 14.13
N LEU A 329 0.59 -13.79 14.96
CA LEU A 329 -0.01 -12.50 14.62
C LEU A 329 1.04 -11.39 14.41
N LEU A 330 2.12 -11.41 15.19
CA LEU A 330 3.17 -10.39 15.15
C LEU A 330 4.20 -10.66 14.03
N ASN A 331 4.34 -11.90 13.55
CA ASN A 331 5.37 -12.27 12.59
C ASN A 331 5.40 -11.40 11.31
N PRO A 332 4.28 -11.03 10.66
CA PRO A 332 4.32 -10.15 9.49
C PRO A 332 4.97 -8.78 9.76
N PHE A 333 4.94 -8.33 11.00
CA PHE A 333 5.45 -7.02 11.43
C PHE A 333 6.90 -7.09 11.93
N ALA A 334 7.23 -8.14 12.70
CA ALA A 334 8.52 -8.32 13.37
C ALA A 334 9.03 -9.77 13.20
N PRO A 335 9.43 -10.18 11.99
CA PRO A 335 9.71 -11.57 11.67
C PRO A 335 10.90 -12.16 12.44
N HIS A 336 11.95 -11.38 12.71
CA HIS A 336 13.15 -11.93 13.31
C HIS A 336 12.96 -12.30 14.80
N ILE A 337 12.41 -11.38 15.60
CA ILE A 337 12.16 -11.65 17.02
C ILE A 337 11.12 -12.75 17.23
N THR A 338 10.08 -12.80 16.39
CA THR A 338 9.03 -13.81 16.52
C THR A 338 9.48 -15.19 16.11
N GLU A 339 10.25 -15.33 15.03
CA GLU A 339 10.85 -16.59 14.61
C GLU A 339 11.82 -17.12 15.65
N GLU A 340 12.70 -16.26 16.18
CA GLU A 340 13.66 -16.63 17.23
C GLU A 340 12.94 -17.13 18.49
N MET A 341 11.93 -16.41 18.95
CA MET A 341 11.14 -16.83 20.12
C MET A 341 10.41 -18.14 19.88
N TYR A 342 9.76 -18.28 18.72
CA TYR A 342 8.97 -19.48 18.37
C TYR A 342 9.83 -20.73 18.33
N ASN A 343 11.00 -20.62 17.72
CA ASN A 343 11.98 -21.71 17.64
C ASN A 343 12.57 -22.04 19.01
N THR A 344 13.05 -21.03 19.76
CA THR A 344 13.70 -21.21 21.06
C THR A 344 12.74 -21.81 22.11
N LEU A 345 11.45 -21.49 22.04
CA LEU A 345 10.41 -22.06 22.90
C LEU A 345 10.02 -23.49 22.50
N GLY A 346 10.57 -24.01 21.40
CA GLY A 346 10.34 -25.39 20.94
C GLY A 346 9.04 -25.57 20.16
N TYR A 347 8.50 -24.49 19.57
CA TYR A 347 7.26 -24.55 18.78
C TYR A 347 7.49 -24.94 17.31
N GLY A 348 8.74 -24.93 16.85
CA GLY A 348 9.15 -25.27 15.48
C GLY A 348 9.52 -24.03 14.65
N ILE A 349 9.19 -24.05 13.36
CA ILE A 349 9.47 -22.98 12.39
C ILE A 349 8.19 -22.15 12.21
N LEU A 350 8.26 -20.87 12.54
CA LEU A 350 7.06 -20.01 12.51
C LEU A 350 6.52 -19.79 11.10
N ASN A 351 7.40 -19.69 10.10
CA ASN A 351 7.00 -19.54 8.69
C ASN A 351 6.19 -20.74 8.14
N GLU A 352 6.23 -21.90 8.80
CA GLU A 352 5.46 -23.09 8.45
C GLU A 352 4.14 -23.17 9.24
N ALA A 353 3.96 -22.30 10.23
CA ALA A 353 2.75 -22.27 11.05
C ALA A 353 1.54 -21.76 10.26
N GLN A 354 0.39 -22.36 10.53
CA GLN A 354 -0.87 -21.88 9.98
C GLN A 354 -1.32 -20.60 10.68
N TRP A 355 -1.97 -19.70 9.91
CA TRP A 355 -2.58 -18.51 10.50
C TRP A 355 -3.66 -18.90 11.53
N VAL A 356 -3.68 -18.17 12.64
CA VAL A 356 -4.60 -18.46 13.73
C VAL A 356 -6.04 -18.04 13.38
N THR A 357 -7.00 -18.84 13.85
CA THR A 357 -8.43 -18.59 13.64
C THR A 357 -9.09 -18.08 14.91
N TYR A 358 -10.24 -17.44 14.79
CA TYR A 358 -11.05 -16.98 15.89
C TYR A 358 -12.47 -17.54 15.83
N ASP A 359 -13.11 -17.61 16.99
CA ASP A 359 -14.54 -17.89 17.11
C ASP A 359 -15.28 -16.59 17.37
N GLU A 360 -16.23 -16.25 16.50
CA GLU A 360 -17.03 -15.02 16.59
C GLU A 360 -17.84 -14.96 17.89
N ALA A 361 -18.33 -16.10 18.39
CA ALA A 361 -19.08 -16.17 19.63
C ALA A 361 -18.23 -15.83 20.85
N LEU A 362 -16.91 -16.07 20.78
CA LEU A 362 -15.96 -15.77 21.85
C LEU A 362 -15.39 -14.34 21.76
N CYS A 363 -15.73 -13.60 20.70
CA CYS A 363 -15.34 -12.18 20.55
C CYS A 363 -16.25 -11.22 21.33
N VAL A 364 -17.27 -11.71 22.04
CA VAL A 364 -18.19 -10.88 22.81
C VAL A 364 -17.75 -10.87 24.27
N ASP A 365 -17.65 -9.67 24.86
CA ASP A 365 -17.37 -9.56 26.30
C ASP A 365 -18.52 -10.14 27.08
N SER A 366 -18.20 -11.02 28.04
CA SER A 366 -19.18 -11.57 28.98
C SER A 366 -19.70 -10.50 29.94
N THR A 367 -18.93 -9.44 30.17
CA THR A 367 -19.28 -8.30 31.00
C THR A 367 -19.05 -6.96 30.33
N VAL A 368 -19.78 -5.95 30.72
CA VAL A 368 -19.64 -4.57 30.24
C VAL A 368 -19.60 -3.60 31.42
N GLU A 369 -18.69 -2.63 31.38
CA GLU A 369 -18.65 -1.56 32.38
C GLU A 369 -19.80 -0.59 32.17
N ILE A 370 -20.65 -0.43 33.18
CA ILE A 370 -21.77 0.53 33.21
C ILE A 370 -21.44 1.65 34.17
N VAL A 371 -21.64 2.89 33.72
CA VAL A 371 -21.52 4.09 34.56
C VAL A 371 -22.81 4.27 35.36
N VAL A 372 -22.73 4.29 36.70
CA VAL A 372 -23.87 4.60 37.58
C VAL A 372 -23.86 6.07 37.97
N GLN A 373 -24.95 6.75 37.67
CA GLN A 373 -25.13 8.16 37.96
C GLN A 373 -26.29 8.37 38.98
N LEU A 374 -26.13 9.35 39.86
CA LEU A 374 -27.18 9.87 40.72
C LEU A 374 -27.44 11.34 40.32
N CYS A 375 -28.64 11.63 39.82
CA CYS A 375 -29.03 12.97 39.33
C CYS A 375 -28.01 13.52 38.31
N GLY A 376 -27.53 12.69 37.38
CA GLY A 376 -26.57 13.05 36.33
C GLY A 376 -25.10 13.11 36.76
N LYS A 377 -24.79 12.92 38.07
CA LYS A 377 -23.38 12.88 38.54
C LYS A 377 -22.94 11.43 38.72
N ILE A 378 -21.77 11.11 38.17
CA ILE A 378 -21.16 9.76 38.28
C ILE A 378 -20.87 9.46 39.75
N LYS A 379 -21.33 8.28 40.25
CA LYS A 379 -21.15 7.79 41.60
C LYS A 379 -20.38 6.48 41.68
N ALA A 380 -20.57 5.62 40.66
CA ALA A 380 -19.88 4.33 40.60
C ALA A 380 -19.69 3.89 39.15
N ARG A 381 -18.81 2.92 38.94
CA ARG A 381 -18.67 2.11 37.72
C ARG A 381 -18.80 0.67 38.13
N ILE A 382 -19.61 -0.08 37.41
CA ILE A 382 -19.91 -1.48 37.74
C ILE A 382 -19.71 -2.36 36.52
N ASN A 383 -19.15 -3.53 36.67
CA ASN A 383 -19.12 -4.55 35.61
C ASN A 383 -20.34 -5.46 35.77
N VAL A 384 -21.14 -5.57 34.73
CA VAL A 384 -22.34 -6.37 34.66
C VAL A 384 -22.30 -7.32 33.47
N PRO A 385 -22.96 -8.48 33.51
CA PRO A 385 -23.08 -9.35 32.37
C PRO A 385 -23.63 -8.57 31.13
N THR A 386 -23.05 -8.80 29.95
CA THR A 386 -23.52 -8.14 28.73
C THR A 386 -24.97 -8.49 28.40
N ALA A 387 -25.41 -9.69 28.80
CA ALA A 387 -26.78 -10.18 28.67
C ALA A 387 -27.71 -9.75 29.80
N ALA A 388 -27.23 -8.96 30.80
CA ALA A 388 -28.03 -8.52 31.93
C ALA A 388 -29.26 -7.73 31.47
N ASP A 389 -30.41 -8.11 32.00
CA ASP A 389 -31.64 -7.39 31.73
C ASP A 389 -31.72 -6.06 32.51
N LYS A 390 -32.76 -5.28 32.21
CA LYS A 390 -32.95 -3.97 32.83
C LYS A 390 -33.07 -4.03 34.33
N ASP A 391 -33.70 -5.06 34.85
CA ASP A 391 -33.99 -5.19 36.30
C ASP A 391 -32.73 -5.61 37.08
N GLU A 392 -31.92 -6.48 36.49
CA GLU A 392 -30.61 -6.86 37.00
C GLU A 392 -29.63 -5.67 37.00
N LEU A 393 -29.60 -4.90 35.91
CA LEU A 393 -28.79 -3.66 35.79
C LEU A 393 -29.18 -2.64 36.86
N LEU A 394 -30.49 -2.43 37.09
CA LEU A 394 -31.00 -1.51 38.11
C LEU A 394 -30.68 -1.99 39.52
N LYS A 395 -30.81 -3.29 39.78
CA LYS A 395 -30.48 -3.89 41.07
C LYS A 395 -29.01 -3.67 41.43
N THR A 396 -28.09 -4.08 40.52
CA THR A 396 -26.65 -3.94 40.72
C THR A 396 -26.23 -2.48 40.86
N ALA A 397 -26.84 -1.57 40.03
CA ALA A 397 -26.55 -0.15 40.09
C ALA A 397 -27.00 0.47 41.45
N LYS A 398 -28.16 0.09 41.98
CA LYS A 398 -28.63 0.55 43.30
C LYS A 398 -27.74 0.06 44.43
N GLU A 399 -27.32 -1.20 44.39
CA GLU A 399 -26.39 -1.76 45.36
C GLU A 399 -25.07 -1.03 45.39
N ALA A 400 -24.51 -0.72 44.19
CA ALA A 400 -23.23 -0.01 44.05
C ALA A 400 -23.24 1.44 44.61
N ILE A 401 -24.41 2.09 44.68
CA ILE A 401 -24.54 3.46 45.21
C ILE A 401 -25.46 3.55 46.45
N ALA A 402 -25.67 2.44 47.15
CA ALA A 402 -26.61 2.32 48.31
C ALA A 402 -26.40 3.45 49.32
N GLN A 403 -25.18 3.73 49.75
CA GLN A 403 -24.86 4.82 50.69
C GLN A 403 -25.27 6.21 50.14
N SER A 404 -25.21 6.44 48.83
CA SER A 404 -25.62 7.69 48.22
C SER A 404 -27.13 7.84 48.07
N LEU A 405 -27.87 6.72 48.23
CA LEU A 405 -29.34 6.66 48.19
C LEU A 405 -29.98 6.70 49.57
N GLU A 406 -29.20 6.59 50.62
CA GLU A 406 -29.72 6.62 52.01
C GLU A 406 -30.53 7.89 52.28
N GLY A 407 -31.76 7.73 52.77
CA GLY A 407 -32.70 8.85 53.08
C GLY A 407 -33.31 9.51 51.84
N LYS A 408 -33.11 8.99 50.62
CA LYS A 408 -33.65 9.58 49.40
C LYS A 408 -34.78 8.75 48.81
N THR A 409 -35.72 9.42 48.16
CA THR A 409 -36.80 8.79 47.42
C THR A 409 -36.47 8.76 45.93
N ILE A 410 -36.40 7.57 45.32
CA ILE A 410 -36.14 7.42 43.88
C ILE A 410 -37.39 7.91 43.11
N ARG A 411 -37.19 8.84 42.16
CA ARG A 411 -38.27 9.41 41.35
C ARG A 411 -38.26 8.84 39.92
N LYS A 412 -37.08 8.57 39.37
CA LYS A 412 -36.95 8.08 37.99
C LYS A 412 -35.67 7.24 37.85
N GLU A 413 -35.78 6.18 37.07
CA GLU A 413 -34.68 5.29 36.72
C GLU A 413 -34.53 5.28 35.18
N ILE A 414 -33.36 5.62 34.70
CA ILE A 414 -33.03 5.70 33.25
C ILE A 414 -31.91 4.72 32.99
N VAL A 415 -32.16 3.70 32.17
CA VAL A 415 -31.19 2.71 31.75
C VAL A 415 -30.89 2.91 30.26
N VAL A 416 -29.63 3.12 29.94
CA VAL A 416 -29.11 3.07 28.59
C VAL A 416 -28.28 1.79 28.46
N PRO A 417 -28.82 0.76 27.80
CA PRO A 417 -28.15 -0.54 27.71
C PRO A 417 -26.69 -0.43 27.26
N GLY A 418 -25.79 -1.15 27.91
CA GLY A 418 -24.37 -1.16 27.58
C GLY A 418 -23.61 0.16 27.86
N LYS A 419 -24.23 1.18 28.51
CA LYS A 419 -23.59 2.49 28.72
C LYS A 419 -23.72 3.03 30.12
N LEU A 420 -24.92 3.25 30.59
CA LEU A 420 -25.14 3.90 31.90
C LEU A 420 -26.49 3.58 32.52
N VAL A 421 -26.54 3.68 33.86
CA VAL A 421 -27.75 3.75 34.67
C VAL A 421 -27.75 5.08 35.40
N ASN A 422 -28.80 5.91 35.20
CA ASN A 422 -28.98 7.15 35.97
C ASN A 422 -30.19 7.07 36.85
N ILE A 423 -29.97 7.18 38.16
CA ILE A 423 -31.00 7.19 39.19
C ILE A 423 -31.26 8.65 39.59
N VAL A 424 -32.50 9.09 39.48
CA VAL A 424 -32.93 10.40 39.92
C VAL A 424 -33.65 10.25 41.26
N ALA A 425 -33.08 10.81 42.31
CA ALA A 425 -33.63 10.76 43.69
C ALA A 425 -33.48 12.11 44.38
N ASN A 426 -34.39 12.39 45.27
CA ASN A 426 -34.44 13.60 46.11
C ASN A 426 -34.64 13.26 47.59
#